data_6984ad0ab67999c30fd70fce4b048b4c
#
_entry.id   6984ad0ab67999c30fd70fce4b048b4c
#
_cell.length_a   1.000
_cell.length_b   1.000
_cell.length_c   1.000
_cell.angle_alpha   90.00
_cell.angle_beta   90.00
_cell.angle_gamma   90.00
#
_symmetry.space_group_name_H-M   'P 1'
#
loop_
_entity.id
_entity.type
_entity.pdbx_description
1 polymer ?
#
loop_
_entity_poly.entity_id
_entity_poly.type
_entity_poly.pdbx_seq_one_letter_code
_entity_poly.pdbx_strand_id
1 'polypeptide(L)'
;KKDGKILCEDGLDPKELSLETRVSMNFWCFDPSFFAYTQKLFIEFLHASGQELKSEFFIPIVADQFIKEGGKVEIIPTTSNWFGVTYKEDAPFVQNSLNTLIENGEYPAKLW
;
A
#
# COMPACT_ATOMS: atom_id res chain seq x y z
N LYS A 1 9.12 7.10 14.02
CA LYS A 1 9.94 8.32 13.88
C LYS A 1 10.79 8.46 15.13
N LYS A 2 12.11 8.41 15.00
CA LYS A 2 13.05 8.53 16.11
C LYS A 2 14.00 9.68 15.82
N ASP A 3 14.15 10.61 16.76
CA ASP A 3 15.05 11.79 16.65
C ASP A 3 14.84 12.64 15.38
N GLY A 4 13.59 12.80 14.94
CA GLY A 4 13.25 13.53 13.73
C GLY A 4 13.45 12.77 12.41
N LYS A 5 13.99 11.55 12.48
CA LYS A 5 14.27 10.71 11.31
C LYS A 5 13.21 9.63 11.13
N ILE A 6 12.93 9.27 9.89
CA ILE A 6 12.13 8.09 9.55
C ILE A 6 13.10 6.96 9.30
N LEU A 7 13.05 5.92 10.13
CA LEU A 7 13.89 4.74 9.97
C LEU A 7 13.04 3.57 9.45
N CYS A 8 13.61 2.81 8.51
CA CYS A 8 13.09 1.54 8.09
C CYS A 8 13.68 0.46 9.02
N GLU A 9 12.82 -0.22 9.78
CA GLU A 9 13.24 -1.24 10.76
C GLU A 9 13.23 -2.65 10.16
N ASP A 10 12.62 -2.83 8.97
CA ASP A 10 12.45 -4.12 8.31
C ASP A 10 13.69 -4.60 7.53
N GLY A 11 14.84 -3.95 7.75
CA GLY A 11 16.11 -4.34 7.11
C GLY A 11 16.23 -3.95 5.64
N LEU A 12 15.30 -3.14 5.12
CA LEU A 12 15.36 -2.62 3.76
C LEU A 12 16.34 -1.44 3.65
N ASP A 13 16.97 -1.29 2.50
CA ASP A 13 17.77 -0.12 2.14
C ASP A 13 16.88 0.90 1.39
N PRO A 14 17.01 2.20 1.69
CA PRO A 14 17.86 2.80 2.73
C PRO A 14 17.27 2.69 4.14
N LYS A 15 18.13 2.57 5.14
CA LYS A 15 17.70 2.54 6.56
C LYS A 15 17.07 3.85 7.03
N GLU A 16 17.50 4.98 6.46
CA GLU A 16 16.94 6.30 6.75
C GLU A 16 16.19 6.81 5.53
N LEU A 17 14.91 7.11 5.71
CA LEU A 17 14.04 7.63 4.66
C LEU A 17 13.92 9.15 4.77
N SER A 18 13.98 9.83 3.64
CA SER A 18 13.63 11.25 3.55
C SER A 18 12.14 11.47 3.79
N LEU A 19 11.77 12.67 4.28
CA LEU A 19 10.37 13.09 4.35
C LEU A 19 9.71 13.17 2.95
N GLU A 20 10.52 13.35 1.90
CA GLU A 20 10.08 13.41 0.50
C GLU A 20 10.02 12.02 -0.15
N THR A 21 10.32 10.96 0.60
CA THR A 21 10.24 9.59 0.08
C THR A 21 8.81 9.27 -0.31
N ARG A 22 8.64 8.87 -1.56
CA ARG A 22 7.33 8.43 -2.06
C ARG A 22 6.94 7.12 -1.40
N VAL A 23 5.69 7.04 -0.96
CA VAL A 23 5.12 5.84 -0.34
C VAL A 23 3.91 5.37 -1.15
N SER A 24 3.66 4.08 -1.11
CA SER A 24 2.46 3.51 -1.73
C SER A 24 1.21 3.98 -0.98
N MET A 25 0.19 4.40 -1.71
CA MET A 25 -1.15 4.64 -1.19
C MET A 25 -1.96 3.34 -1.11
N ASN A 26 -1.30 2.21 -1.33
CA ASN A 26 -1.90 0.88 -1.40
C ASN A 26 -3.01 0.76 -2.47
N PHE A 27 -2.85 1.51 -3.55
CA PHE A 27 -3.69 1.48 -4.73
C PHE A 27 -2.89 0.90 -5.89
N TRP A 28 -3.31 -0.26 -6.39
CA TRP A 28 -2.58 -1.03 -7.38
C TRP A 28 -3.42 -1.32 -8.60
N CYS A 29 -2.82 -1.18 -9.79
CA CYS A 29 -3.38 -1.63 -11.04
C CYS A 29 -2.45 -2.66 -11.65
N PHE A 30 -2.98 -3.83 -11.98
CA PHE A 30 -2.20 -4.93 -12.53
C PHE A 30 -2.74 -5.37 -13.88
N ASP A 31 -1.82 -5.73 -14.78
CA ASP A 31 -2.16 -6.50 -15.97
C ASP A 31 -2.65 -7.91 -15.56
N PRO A 32 -3.60 -8.52 -16.29
CA PRO A 32 -4.10 -9.86 -15.98
C PRO A 32 -3.01 -10.94 -15.86
N SER A 33 -1.88 -10.82 -16.54
CA SER A 33 -0.75 -11.75 -16.42
C SER A 33 -0.14 -11.79 -15.02
N PHE A 34 -0.29 -10.70 -14.24
CA PHE A 34 0.16 -10.63 -12.87
C PHE A 34 -0.51 -11.66 -11.96
N PHE A 35 -1.74 -12.09 -12.27
CA PHE A 35 -2.42 -13.12 -11.47
C PHE A 35 -1.72 -14.48 -11.55
N ALA A 36 -1.27 -14.89 -12.73
CA ALA A 36 -0.53 -16.15 -12.88
C ALA A 36 0.82 -16.10 -12.16
N TYR A 37 1.48 -14.94 -12.21
CA TYR A 37 2.71 -14.70 -11.47
C TYR A 37 2.50 -14.76 -9.95
N THR A 38 1.49 -14.06 -9.46
CA THR A 38 1.12 -14.04 -8.03
C THR A 38 0.74 -15.43 -7.53
N GLN A 39 0.02 -16.23 -8.33
CA GLN A 39 -0.34 -17.59 -7.98
C GLN A 39 0.88 -18.47 -7.72
N LYS A 40 1.91 -18.36 -8.57
CA LYS A 40 3.17 -19.08 -8.36
C LYS A 40 3.80 -18.74 -7.01
N LEU A 41 3.98 -17.44 -6.72
CA LEU A 41 4.57 -16.98 -5.47
C LEU A 41 3.71 -17.32 -4.25
N PHE A 42 2.39 -17.33 -4.40
CA PHE A 42 1.48 -17.71 -3.31
C PHE A 42 1.61 -19.19 -2.95
N ILE A 43 1.78 -20.08 -3.94
CA ILE A 43 2.04 -21.49 -3.69
C ILE A 43 3.37 -21.68 -2.95
N GLU A 44 4.43 -20.97 -3.35
CA GLU A 44 5.73 -20.98 -2.67
C GLU A 44 5.60 -20.48 -1.23
N PHE A 45 4.87 -19.38 -1.01
CA PHE A 45 4.57 -18.85 0.32
C PHE A 45 3.83 -19.88 1.20
N LEU A 46 2.81 -20.56 0.67
CA LEU A 46 2.07 -21.57 1.42
C LEU A 46 2.97 -22.74 1.84
N HIS A 47 3.89 -23.17 0.98
CA HIS A 47 4.86 -24.22 1.32
C HIS A 47 5.86 -23.77 2.39
N ALA A 48 6.29 -22.51 2.36
CA ALA A 48 7.28 -21.97 3.27
C ALA A 48 6.69 -21.58 4.64
N SER A 49 5.55 -20.90 4.63
CA SER A 49 5.01 -20.21 5.81
C SER A 49 3.51 -20.43 6.06
N GLY A 50 2.87 -21.28 5.29
CA GLY A 50 1.41 -21.49 5.37
C GLY A 50 0.93 -22.13 6.69
N GLN A 51 1.83 -22.67 7.51
CA GLN A 51 1.52 -23.21 8.85
C GLN A 51 1.70 -22.18 9.97
N GLU A 52 2.24 -21.01 9.68
CA GLU A 52 2.44 -19.96 10.64
C GLU A 52 1.19 -19.10 10.79
N LEU A 53 0.60 -19.06 11.98
CA LEU A 53 -0.67 -18.38 12.25
C LEU A 53 -0.69 -16.89 11.93
N LYS A 54 0.47 -16.24 11.87
CA LYS A 54 0.62 -14.80 11.65
C LYS A 54 1.33 -14.47 10.34
N SER A 55 1.57 -15.48 9.48
CA SER A 55 2.15 -15.22 8.18
C SER A 55 1.14 -14.52 7.28
N GLU A 56 1.61 -13.56 6.52
CA GLU A 56 0.79 -12.77 5.61
C GLU A 56 1.47 -12.68 4.25
N PHE A 57 0.68 -12.82 3.18
CA PHE A 57 1.14 -12.70 1.81
C PHE A 57 0.80 -11.29 1.29
N PHE A 58 1.81 -10.43 1.22
CA PHE A 58 1.63 -9.02 0.90
C PHE A 58 1.86 -8.70 -0.57
N ILE A 59 0.98 -7.90 -1.17
CA ILE A 59 1.15 -7.38 -2.54
C ILE A 59 2.49 -6.66 -2.74
N PRO A 60 2.98 -5.82 -1.82
CA PRO A 60 4.30 -5.19 -1.99
C PRO A 60 5.46 -6.18 -2.15
N ILE A 61 5.42 -7.33 -1.48
CA ILE A 61 6.45 -8.38 -1.64
C ILE A 61 6.39 -8.99 -3.04
N VAL A 62 5.17 -9.23 -3.54
CA VAL A 62 4.96 -9.74 -4.90
C VAL A 62 5.47 -8.74 -5.94
N ALA A 63 5.17 -7.46 -5.76
CA ALA A 63 5.64 -6.40 -6.65
C ALA A 63 7.18 -6.26 -6.62
N ASP A 64 7.81 -6.35 -5.45
CA ASP A 64 9.26 -6.32 -5.30
C ASP A 64 9.93 -7.51 -6.02
N GLN A 65 9.39 -8.72 -5.84
CA GLN A 65 9.90 -9.90 -6.54
C GLN A 65 9.72 -9.78 -8.06
N PHE A 66 8.58 -9.27 -8.51
CA PHE A 66 8.32 -8.99 -9.91
C PHE A 66 9.37 -8.05 -10.52
N ILE A 67 9.73 -6.98 -9.80
CA ILE A 67 10.78 -6.03 -10.23
C ILE A 67 12.15 -6.72 -10.27
N LYS A 68 12.49 -7.52 -9.26
CA LYS A 68 13.76 -8.27 -9.20
C LYS A 68 13.91 -9.25 -10.36
N GLU A 69 12.83 -9.77 -10.87
CA GLU A 69 12.79 -10.67 -12.04
C GLU A 69 12.71 -9.90 -13.39
N GLY A 70 12.89 -8.58 -13.37
CA GLY A 70 12.92 -7.74 -14.57
C GLY A 70 11.57 -7.15 -14.98
N GLY A 71 10.54 -7.35 -14.19
CA GLY A 71 9.24 -6.72 -14.39
C GLY A 71 9.28 -5.22 -14.20
N LYS A 72 8.35 -4.49 -14.82
CA LYS A 72 8.25 -3.04 -14.73
C LYS A 72 7.06 -2.64 -13.88
N VAL A 73 7.30 -1.85 -12.84
CA VAL A 73 6.26 -1.18 -12.04
C VAL A 73 6.38 0.32 -12.25
N GLU A 74 5.29 0.95 -12.64
CA GLU A 74 5.21 2.39 -12.84
C GLU A 74 4.61 3.05 -11.59
N ILE A 75 5.24 4.12 -11.12
CA ILE A 75 4.75 4.91 -10.00
C ILE A 75 4.01 6.12 -10.56
N ILE A 76 2.71 6.21 -10.27
CA ILE A 76 1.88 7.35 -10.64
C ILE A 76 1.74 8.25 -9.41
N PRO A 77 2.37 9.44 -9.41
CA PRO A 77 2.24 10.38 -8.30
C PRO A 77 0.80 10.88 -8.17
N THR A 78 0.35 11.06 -6.94
CA THR A 78 -0.95 11.68 -6.65
C THR A 78 -0.80 12.78 -5.62
N THR A 79 -1.64 13.81 -5.72
CA THR A 79 -1.80 14.87 -4.72
C THR A 79 -2.97 14.61 -3.78
N SER A 80 -3.67 13.49 -3.96
CA SER A 80 -4.81 13.11 -3.12
C SER A 80 -4.39 12.87 -1.69
N ASN A 81 -5.23 13.31 -0.76
CA ASN A 81 -5.07 12.97 0.65
C ASN A 81 -5.55 11.54 0.89
N TRP A 82 -4.79 10.81 1.69
CA TRP A 82 -5.16 9.46 2.11
C TRP A 82 -5.88 9.51 3.45
N PHE A 83 -7.02 8.84 3.53
CA PHE A 83 -7.77 8.63 4.77
C PHE A 83 -7.99 7.14 4.97
N GLY A 84 -7.75 6.64 6.17
CA GLY A 84 -7.91 5.23 6.50
C GLY A 84 -8.75 5.03 7.75
N VAL A 85 -9.57 3.98 7.76
CA VAL A 85 -10.27 3.48 8.94
C VAL A 85 -9.67 2.13 9.31
N THR A 86 -8.87 2.12 10.35
CA THR A 86 -8.33 0.87 10.94
C THR A 86 -9.11 0.52 12.20
N TYR A 87 -9.45 1.54 12.99
CA TYR A 87 -10.20 1.40 14.22
C TYR A 87 -11.51 2.20 14.14
N LYS A 88 -12.47 1.85 14.99
CA LYS A 88 -13.78 2.53 15.05
C LYS A 88 -13.66 4.02 15.32
N GLU A 89 -12.64 4.41 16.06
CA GLU A 89 -12.35 5.79 16.45
C GLU A 89 -11.91 6.66 15.27
N ASP A 90 -11.40 6.06 14.20
CA ASP A 90 -10.96 6.77 12.98
C ASP A 90 -12.18 7.23 12.14
N ALA A 91 -13.31 6.53 12.24
CA ALA A 91 -14.45 6.74 11.36
C ALA A 91 -14.99 8.18 11.37
N PRO A 92 -15.15 8.89 12.52
CA PRO A 92 -15.61 10.27 12.52
C PRO A 92 -14.65 11.23 11.80
N PHE A 93 -13.34 11.03 11.93
CA PHE A 93 -12.34 11.83 11.25
C PHE A 93 -12.42 11.64 9.72
N VAL A 94 -12.51 10.40 9.26
CA VAL A 94 -12.61 10.10 7.83
C VAL A 94 -13.91 10.63 7.25
N GLN A 95 -15.03 10.48 7.96
CA GLN A 95 -16.32 11.03 7.53
C GLN A 95 -16.28 12.55 7.39
N ASN A 96 -15.72 13.26 8.36
CA ASN A 96 -15.59 14.72 8.30
C ASN A 96 -14.67 15.15 7.13
N SER A 97 -13.57 14.42 6.91
CA SER A 97 -12.67 14.69 5.79
C SER A 97 -13.35 14.52 4.44
N LEU A 98 -14.12 13.44 4.26
CA LEU A 98 -14.91 13.21 3.06
C LEU A 98 -16.01 14.27 2.87
N ASN A 99 -16.71 14.67 3.93
CA ASN A 99 -17.70 15.74 3.86
C ASN A 99 -17.06 17.05 3.38
N THR A 100 -15.88 17.39 3.89
CA THR A 100 -15.13 18.57 3.44
C THR A 100 -14.80 18.50 1.95
N LEU A 101 -14.40 17.35 1.43
CA LEU A 101 -14.14 17.17 -0.01
C LEU A 101 -15.42 17.30 -0.86
N ILE A 102 -16.55 16.86 -0.32
CA ILE A 102 -17.87 17.05 -0.96
C ILE A 102 -18.25 18.54 -0.96
N GLU A 103 -18.11 19.23 0.15
CA GLU A 103 -18.41 20.66 0.28
C GLU A 103 -17.52 21.49 -0.66
N ASN A 104 -16.27 21.10 -0.87
CA ASN A 104 -15.34 21.73 -1.80
C ASN A 104 -15.62 21.37 -3.27
N GLY A 105 -16.55 20.47 -3.54
CA GLY A 105 -16.88 20.02 -4.90
C GLY A 105 -15.90 19.04 -5.54
N GLU A 106 -14.98 18.47 -4.75
CA GLU A 106 -14.01 17.46 -5.20
C GLU A 106 -14.68 16.09 -5.39
N TYR A 107 -15.71 15.80 -4.59
CA TYR A 107 -16.56 14.62 -4.69
C TYR A 107 -18.04 15.00 -4.86
N PRO A 108 -18.81 14.22 -5.61
CA PRO A 108 -20.27 14.39 -5.65
C PRO A 108 -20.89 13.99 -4.30
N ALA A 109 -21.97 14.69 -3.90
CA ALA A 109 -22.71 14.34 -2.70
C ALA A 109 -23.37 12.95 -2.77
N LYS A 110 -23.56 12.43 -3.99
CA LYS A 110 -24.13 11.12 -4.27
C LYS A 110 -23.33 10.45 -5.37
N LEU A 111 -22.84 9.24 -5.13
CA LEU A 111 -22.00 8.49 -6.07
C LEU A 111 -22.81 7.67 -7.09
N TRP A 112 -24.05 7.30 -6.78
CA TRP A 112 -24.99 6.52 -7.60
C TRP A 112 -26.44 6.91 -7.31
#